data_06f4eb19c19157c383c994a6373ff1c0
#
_entry.id   06f4eb19c19157c383c994a6373ff1c0
#
_cell.length_a   1.000
_cell.length_b   1.000
_cell.length_c   1.000
_cell.angle_alpha   90.00
_cell.angle_beta   90.00
_cell.angle_gamma   90.00
#
_symmetry.space_group_name_H-M   'P 1'
#
loop_
_entity.id
_entity.type
_entity.pdbx_description
1 polymer ?
#
loop_
_entity_poly.entity_id
_entity_poly.type
_entity_poly.pdbx_seq_one_letter_code
_entity_poly.pdbx_strand_id
1 'polypeptide(L)'
;LKQAVEHSLRAAFAGAQAEQRPYRHWSVARVFPEGMSATLRALPFTPPRLDGISGKRELHNDQRHYFDACNMARFEACAAVAEAFQSPSVVAAIADTTGADLRDTFVRLEYAQDTEGFWLEPHTDLGVKRFTMLIYLAEGEGQADLGTDIYAAPGHWAKRSAFIDNTALVFVPGDNTWHGLAPRPIPGIRRSLIMNYVTREWRAREQLSYPTTPVLA
;
A
#
# COMPACT_ATOMS: atom_id res chain seq x y z
N LEU A 1 -0.94 -20.93 -2.26
CA LEU A 1 -1.27 -19.54 -2.51
C LEU A 1 -0.04 -18.63 -2.34
N LYS A 2 0.73 -18.71 -1.22
CA LYS A 2 1.94 -17.93 -0.96
C LYS A 2 2.92 -17.91 -2.14
N GLN A 3 3.33 -19.09 -2.64
CA GLN A 3 4.29 -19.19 -3.74
C GLN A 3 3.82 -18.49 -5.03
N ALA A 4 2.52 -18.52 -5.32
CA ALA A 4 1.96 -17.82 -6.46
C ALA A 4 2.06 -16.29 -6.27
N VAL A 5 1.81 -15.79 -5.05
CA VAL A 5 1.96 -14.37 -4.72
C VAL A 5 3.42 -13.94 -4.79
N GLU A 6 4.37 -14.72 -4.24
CA GLU A 6 5.81 -14.46 -4.35
C GLU A 6 6.29 -14.39 -5.80
N HIS A 7 5.87 -15.35 -6.62
CA HIS A 7 6.21 -15.37 -8.05
C HIS A 7 5.68 -14.13 -8.76
N SER A 8 4.41 -13.78 -8.53
CA SER A 8 3.77 -12.61 -9.12
C SER A 8 4.48 -11.32 -8.73
N LEU A 9 4.77 -11.12 -7.44
CA LEU A 9 5.48 -9.95 -6.93
C LEU A 9 6.86 -9.80 -7.57
N ARG A 10 7.65 -10.86 -7.62
CA ARG A 10 8.98 -10.82 -8.24
C ARG A 10 8.91 -10.46 -9.72
N ALA A 11 7.98 -11.07 -10.46
CA ALA A 11 7.77 -10.74 -11.88
C ALA A 11 7.29 -9.29 -12.06
N ALA A 12 6.40 -8.82 -11.18
CA ALA A 12 5.89 -7.45 -11.20
C ALA A 12 7.01 -6.41 -10.96
N PHE A 13 7.90 -6.65 -9.99
CA PHE A 13 9.04 -5.76 -9.75
C PHE A 13 10.07 -5.80 -10.88
N ALA A 14 10.31 -6.95 -11.49
CA ALA A 14 11.17 -7.05 -12.68
C ALA A 14 10.63 -6.23 -13.88
N GLY A 15 9.31 -6.04 -13.96
CA GLY A 15 8.63 -5.24 -15.00
C GLY A 15 8.28 -3.81 -14.57
N ALA A 16 8.71 -3.35 -13.39
CA ALA A 16 8.35 -2.06 -12.83
C ALA A 16 8.86 -0.90 -13.71
N GLN A 17 7.99 0.10 -13.93
CA GLN A 17 8.29 1.27 -14.74
C GLN A 17 8.67 2.46 -13.84
N ALA A 18 9.93 2.88 -13.90
CA ALA A 18 10.45 3.97 -13.08
C ALA A 18 10.19 5.34 -13.72
N GLU A 19 9.75 6.29 -12.91
CA GLU A 19 9.67 7.71 -13.25
C GLU A 19 10.49 8.53 -12.25
N GLN A 20 11.15 9.60 -12.76
CA GLN A 20 12.07 10.41 -11.93
C GLN A 20 11.42 11.68 -11.40
N ARG A 21 10.29 12.11 -11.93
CA ARG A 21 9.63 13.38 -11.58
C ARG A 21 8.18 13.16 -11.12
N PRO A 22 7.73 13.95 -10.12
CA PRO A 22 8.44 14.99 -9.37
C PRO A 22 9.49 14.45 -8.39
N TYR A 23 9.37 13.18 -8.01
CA TYR A 23 10.34 12.37 -7.27
C TYR A 23 10.38 10.96 -7.87
N ARG A 24 11.41 10.20 -7.52
CA ARG A 24 11.54 8.83 -8.04
C ARG A 24 10.44 7.92 -7.50
N HIS A 25 9.65 7.35 -8.40
CA HIS A 25 8.58 6.42 -8.09
C HIS A 25 8.43 5.40 -9.22
N TRP A 26 7.69 4.31 -8.97
CA TRP A 26 7.46 3.24 -9.92
C TRP A 26 5.98 2.93 -10.04
N SER A 27 5.56 2.65 -11.27
CA SER A 27 4.29 1.98 -11.55
C SER A 27 4.55 0.49 -11.71
N VAL A 28 3.80 -0.32 -10.98
CA VAL A 28 3.93 -1.78 -10.97
C VAL A 28 2.59 -2.39 -11.38
N ALA A 29 2.60 -3.30 -12.34
CA ALA A 29 1.40 -3.98 -12.82
C ALA A 29 1.43 -5.48 -12.50
N ARG A 30 0.25 -6.11 -12.43
CA ARG A 30 0.10 -7.55 -12.14
C ARG A 30 0.80 -7.95 -10.84
N VAL A 31 0.55 -7.17 -9.79
CA VAL A 31 1.12 -7.34 -8.46
C VAL A 31 0.81 -8.72 -7.89
N PHE A 32 -0.43 -9.17 -8.05
CA PHE A 32 -0.92 -10.45 -7.55
C PHE A 32 -1.28 -11.42 -8.69
N PRO A 33 -1.31 -12.73 -8.41
CA PRO A 33 -1.82 -13.71 -9.36
C PRO A 33 -3.30 -13.47 -9.67
N GLU A 34 -3.76 -14.03 -10.78
CA GLU A 34 -5.15 -13.95 -11.22
C GLU A 34 -6.13 -14.36 -10.11
N GLY A 35 -7.24 -13.63 -9.97
CA GLY A 35 -8.27 -13.86 -8.96
C GLY A 35 -7.95 -13.32 -7.56
N MET A 36 -6.69 -13.03 -7.24
CA MET A 36 -6.31 -12.60 -5.90
C MET A 36 -6.90 -11.23 -5.52
N SER A 37 -6.94 -10.28 -6.46
CA SER A 37 -7.59 -8.98 -6.20
C SER A 37 -9.07 -9.14 -5.83
N ALA A 38 -9.80 -10.02 -6.52
CA ALA A 38 -11.19 -10.33 -6.20
C ALA A 38 -11.33 -10.97 -4.81
N THR A 39 -10.43 -11.90 -4.47
CA THR A 39 -10.38 -12.52 -3.13
C THR A 39 -10.14 -11.48 -2.04
N LEU A 40 -9.21 -10.54 -2.26
CA LEU A 40 -8.93 -9.46 -1.31
C LEU A 40 -10.12 -8.49 -1.17
N ARG A 41 -10.82 -8.16 -2.28
CA ARG A 41 -12.02 -7.32 -2.20
C ARG A 41 -13.17 -7.98 -1.44
N ALA A 42 -13.24 -9.30 -1.44
CA ALA A 42 -14.26 -10.08 -0.73
C ALA A 42 -14.00 -10.25 0.77
N LEU A 43 -12.88 -9.74 1.30
CA LEU A 43 -12.61 -9.79 2.74
C LEU A 43 -13.72 -9.03 3.51
N PRO A 44 -14.24 -9.61 4.63
CA PRO A 44 -15.37 -9.05 5.36
C PRO A 44 -14.96 -7.89 6.29
N PHE A 45 -14.16 -6.97 5.74
CA PHE A 45 -13.71 -5.78 6.45
C PHE A 45 -14.68 -4.62 6.19
N THR A 46 -15.09 -3.95 7.26
CA THR A 46 -15.98 -2.81 7.18
C THR A 46 -15.19 -1.52 6.98
N PRO A 47 -15.57 -0.65 6.04
CA PRO A 47 -14.91 0.64 5.89
C PRO A 47 -15.11 1.52 7.14
N PRO A 48 -14.14 2.38 7.47
CA PRO A 48 -14.25 3.32 8.58
C PRO A 48 -15.39 4.31 8.36
N ARG A 49 -16.00 4.78 9.46
CA ARG A 49 -16.95 5.90 9.44
C ARG A 49 -16.18 7.20 9.42
N LEU A 50 -16.50 8.08 8.50
CA LEU A 50 -15.81 9.37 8.40
C LEU A 50 -16.37 10.41 9.39
N ASP A 51 -17.68 10.38 9.68
CA ASP A 51 -18.40 11.31 10.58
C ASP A 51 -18.04 12.78 10.30
N GLY A 52 -17.84 13.13 9.02
CA GLY A 52 -17.42 14.44 8.58
C GLY A 52 -15.95 14.79 8.83
N ILE A 53 -15.17 13.87 9.35
CA ILE A 53 -13.74 14.05 9.64
C ILE A 53 -12.91 13.35 8.56
N SER A 54 -12.02 14.08 7.89
CA SER A 54 -11.11 13.55 6.88
C SER A 54 -9.87 14.46 6.79
N GLY A 55 -8.95 14.15 5.85
CA GLY A 55 -7.70 14.88 5.66
C GLY A 55 -6.48 14.15 6.19
N LYS A 56 -6.66 13.31 7.20
CA LYS A 56 -5.60 12.47 7.78
C LYS A 56 -6.12 11.07 8.04
N ARG A 57 -5.39 10.06 7.61
CA ARG A 57 -5.81 8.66 7.74
C ARG A 57 -5.78 8.17 9.19
N GLU A 58 -4.87 8.66 10.00
CA GLU A 58 -4.73 8.32 11.42
C GLU A 58 -5.94 8.73 12.29
N LEU A 59 -6.80 9.60 11.81
CA LEU A 59 -8.07 9.94 12.50
C LEU A 59 -9.03 8.74 12.63
N HIS A 60 -8.79 7.67 11.85
CA HIS A 60 -9.62 6.46 11.80
C HIS A 60 -8.86 5.21 12.26
N ASN A 61 -7.81 5.36 13.08
CA ASN A 61 -6.94 4.25 13.47
C ASN A 61 -7.66 3.06 14.13
N ASP A 62 -8.69 3.30 14.93
CA ASP A 62 -9.50 2.31 15.62
C ASP A 62 -10.44 1.52 14.68
N GLN A 63 -10.63 1.98 13.46
CA GLN A 63 -11.50 1.37 12.45
C GLN A 63 -10.72 0.84 11.24
N ARG A 64 -9.40 0.83 11.31
CA ARG A 64 -8.53 0.37 10.20
C ARG A 64 -8.26 -1.12 10.33
N HIS A 65 -8.11 -1.79 9.22
CA HIS A 65 -7.80 -3.22 9.16
C HIS A 65 -6.37 -3.45 8.70
N TYR A 66 -5.71 -4.41 9.33
CA TYR A 66 -4.33 -4.78 9.00
C TYR A 66 -4.24 -6.28 8.75
N PHE A 67 -3.26 -6.71 7.95
CA PHE A 67 -2.90 -8.13 7.85
C PHE A 67 -1.96 -8.48 9.02
N ASP A 68 -2.50 -8.32 10.21
CA ASP A 68 -1.89 -8.67 11.49
C ASP A 68 -2.03 -10.17 11.79
N ALA A 69 -1.46 -10.62 12.90
CA ALA A 69 -1.50 -12.03 13.28
C ALA A 69 -2.93 -12.59 13.38
N CYS A 70 -3.91 -11.78 13.83
CA CYS A 70 -5.30 -12.20 13.96
C CYS A 70 -5.94 -12.40 12.59
N ASN A 71 -5.81 -11.43 11.68
CA ASN A 71 -6.39 -11.51 10.35
C ASN A 71 -5.67 -12.54 9.46
N MET A 72 -4.37 -12.73 9.63
CA MET A 72 -3.62 -13.81 8.97
C MET A 72 -4.10 -15.20 9.40
N ALA A 73 -4.42 -15.39 10.69
CA ALA A 73 -4.96 -16.66 11.18
C ALA A 73 -6.38 -16.97 10.67
N ARG A 74 -7.16 -15.92 10.34
CA ARG A 74 -8.56 -16.04 9.89
C ARG A 74 -8.71 -16.14 8.38
N PHE A 75 -7.82 -15.52 7.63
CA PHE A 75 -7.95 -15.38 6.17
C PHE A 75 -6.67 -15.80 5.47
N GLU A 76 -6.73 -16.90 4.71
CA GLU A 76 -5.58 -17.41 3.95
C GLU A 76 -4.97 -16.36 3.01
N ALA A 77 -5.80 -15.50 2.41
CA ALA A 77 -5.34 -14.43 1.53
C ALA A 77 -4.45 -13.41 2.27
N CYS A 78 -4.82 -13.04 3.51
CA CYS A 78 -4.00 -12.15 4.33
C CYS A 78 -2.66 -12.80 4.68
N ALA A 79 -2.67 -14.07 5.09
CA ALA A 79 -1.46 -14.83 5.39
C ALA A 79 -0.54 -14.95 4.15
N ALA A 80 -1.09 -15.36 3.01
CA ALA A 80 -0.31 -15.54 1.79
C ALA A 80 0.38 -14.26 1.31
N VAL A 81 -0.30 -13.11 1.40
CA VAL A 81 0.27 -11.81 1.04
C VAL A 81 1.36 -11.40 2.04
N ALA A 82 1.08 -11.49 3.34
CA ALA A 82 2.05 -11.13 4.38
C ALA A 82 3.32 -12.00 4.32
N GLU A 83 3.15 -13.31 4.15
CA GLU A 83 4.25 -14.26 4.00
C GLU A 83 5.09 -13.99 2.74
N ALA A 84 4.44 -13.60 1.64
CA ALA A 84 5.15 -13.26 0.41
C ALA A 84 6.02 -12.01 0.60
N PHE A 85 5.49 -10.94 1.21
CA PHE A 85 6.28 -9.75 1.53
C PHE A 85 7.35 -9.98 2.61
N GLN A 86 7.20 -11.00 3.46
CA GLN A 86 8.21 -11.42 4.43
C GLN A 86 9.33 -12.24 3.77
N SER A 87 9.12 -12.79 2.57
CA SER A 87 10.06 -13.72 1.95
C SER A 87 11.32 -12.99 1.45
N PRO A 88 12.53 -13.56 1.69
CA PRO A 88 13.79 -12.94 1.27
C PRO A 88 13.85 -12.67 -0.24
N SER A 89 13.23 -13.53 -1.05
CA SER A 89 13.25 -13.38 -2.52
C SER A 89 12.45 -12.18 -3.01
N VAL A 90 11.33 -11.84 -2.34
CA VAL A 90 10.53 -10.64 -2.64
C VAL A 90 11.21 -9.39 -2.09
N VAL A 91 11.75 -9.47 -0.86
CA VAL A 91 12.51 -8.38 -0.24
C VAL A 91 13.70 -7.98 -1.13
N ALA A 92 14.47 -8.95 -1.61
CA ALA A 92 15.59 -8.71 -2.53
C ALA A 92 15.11 -8.06 -3.85
N ALA A 93 14.06 -8.59 -4.48
CA ALA A 93 13.53 -8.02 -5.73
C ALA A 93 13.07 -6.57 -5.57
N ILE A 94 12.47 -6.21 -4.43
CA ILE A 94 12.08 -4.85 -4.09
C ILE A 94 13.32 -3.97 -3.91
N ALA A 95 14.28 -4.41 -3.09
CA ALA A 95 15.51 -3.66 -2.82
C ALA A 95 16.32 -3.42 -4.11
N ASP A 96 16.49 -4.44 -4.94
CA ASP A 96 17.21 -4.36 -6.22
C ASP A 96 16.56 -3.37 -7.18
N THR A 97 15.22 -3.37 -7.25
CA THR A 97 14.48 -2.47 -8.16
C THR A 97 14.48 -1.03 -7.67
N THR A 98 14.29 -0.81 -6.36
CA THR A 98 14.02 0.52 -5.80
C THR A 98 15.23 1.19 -5.15
N GLY A 99 16.20 0.42 -4.73
CA GLY A 99 17.33 0.87 -3.91
C GLY A 99 16.97 1.10 -2.45
N ALA A 100 15.80 0.62 -2.00
CA ALA A 100 15.39 0.77 -0.60
C ALA A 100 16.26 -0.08 0.33
N ASP A 101 16.72 0.50 1.44
CA ASP A 101 17.36 -0.27 2.52
C ASP A 101 16.28 -0.87 3.42
N LEU A 102 16.07 -2.17 3.26
CA LEU A 102 15.03 -2.94 3.96
C LEU A 102 15.57 -3.75 5.14
N ARG A 103 16.85 -3.64 5.48
CA ARG A 103 17.46 -4.36 6.60
C ARG A 103 16.78 -4.01 7.91
N ASP A 104 16.52 -5.02 8.74
CA ASP A 104 15.89 -4.88 10.06
C ASP A 104 14.52 -4.18 10.04
N THR A 105 13.81 -4.25 8.91
CA THR A 105 12.45 -3.70 8.79
C THR A 105 11.38 -4.77 9.01
N PHE A 106 10.14 -4.31 9.20
CA PHE A 106 8.98 -5.15 9.50
C PHE A 106 7.87 -4.89 8.48
N VAL A 107 7.15 -5.94 8.10
CA VAL A 107 6.01 -5.88 7.19
C VAL A 107 4.81 -5.25 7.88
N ARG A 108 4.27 -4.17 7.31
CA ARG A 108 3.00 -3.56 7.68
C ARG A 108 2.09 -3.51 6.46
N LEU A 109 0.94 -4.14 6.55
CA LEU A 109 -0.06 -4.23 5.50
C LEU A 109 -1.38 -3.68 6.02
N GLU A 110 -1.79 -2.53 5.53
CA GLU A 110 -3.07 -1.90 5.85
C GLU A 110 -4.06 -2.09 4.71
N TYR A 111 -5.22 -2.65 5.01
CA TYR A 111 -6.34 -2.75 4.08
C TYR A 111 -7.17 -1.46 4.16
N ALA A 112 -6.91 -0.54 3.26
CA ALA A 112 -7.57 0.75 3.23
C ALA A 112 -8.87 0.71 2.42
N GLN A 113 -9.94 1.26 3.00
CA GLN A 113 -11.26 1.38 2.41
C GLN A 113 -11.72 2.83 2.55
N ASP A 114 -11.62 3.59 1.48
CA ASP A 114 -12.00 4.99 1.47
C ASP A 114 -13.39 5.13 0.85
N THR A 115 -14.30 5.81 1.52
CA THR A 115 -15.70 6.02 1.13
C THR A 115 -15.94 7.46 0.69
N GLU A 116 -17.15 7.75 0.18
CA GLU A 116 -17.55 9.10 -0.22
C GLU A 116 -17.24 10.12 0.89
N GLY A 117 -16.65 11.24 0.48
CA GLY A 117 -16.20 12.30 1.39
C GLY A 117 -14.81 12.12 1.97
N PHE A 118 -14.16 10.96 1.75
CA PHE A 118 -12.77 10.79 2.17
C PHE A 118 -11.82 11.59 1.27
N TRP A 119 -10.86 12.25 1.89
CA TRP A 119 -9.72 12.87 1.25
C TRP A 119 -8.50 12.77 2.16
N LEU A 120 -7.32 12.98 1.62
CA LEU A 120 -6.07 12.93 2.35
C LEU A 120 -5.19 14.10 1.93
N GLU A 121 -4.79 14.92 2.90
CA GLU A 121 -3.94 16.09 2.64
C GLU A 121 -2.60 15.67 2.02
N PRO A 122 -1.98 16.53 1.19
CA PRO A 122 -0.62 16.28 0.71
C PRO A 122 0.34 16.17 1.89
N HIS A 123 1.04 15.04 1.96
CA HIS A 123 2.00 14.73 3.03
C HIS A 123 3.16 13.91 2.51
N THR A 124 4.22 13.83 3.29
CA THR A 124 5.27 12.83 3.15
C THR A 124 5.09 11.76 4.22
N ASP A 125 5.56 10.56 3.94
CA ASP A 125 5.52 9.48 4.92
C ASP A 125 6.45 9.73 6.11
N LEU A 126 6.12 9.13 7.26
CA LEU A 126 6.97 9.18 8.46
C LEU A 126 8.34 8.57 8.17
N GLY A 127 9.40 9.16 8.72
CA GLY A 127 10.79 8.71 8.52
C GLY A 127 11.11 7.29 8.99
N VAL A 128 10.19 6.66 9.73
CA VAL A 128 10.25 5.24 10.12
C VAL A 128 9.76 4.28 9.04
N LYS A 129 9.23 4.77 7.92
CA LYS A 129 8.92 3.96 6.74
C LYS A 129 10.12 3.97 5.80
N ARG A 130 10.56 2.80 5.36
CA ARG A 130 11.65 2.62 4.41
C ARG A 130 11.18 2.33 2.99
N PHE A 131 9.91 1.95 2.86
CA PHE A 131 9.29 1.62 1.58
C PHE A 131 7.77 1.79 1.68
N THR A 132 7.16 2.28 0.62
CA THR A 132 5.70 2.40 0.49
C THR A 132 5.25 1.89 -0.87
N MET A 133 4.27 1.01 -0.86
CA MET A 133 3.58 0.49 -2.04
C MET A 133 2.07 0.58 -1.84
N LEU A 134 1.41 1.31 -2.72
CA LEU A 134 -0.03 1.50 -2.73
C LEU A 134 -0.63 0.59 -3.80
N ILE A 135 -1.12 -0.59 -3.42
CA ILE A 135 -1.69 -1.58 -4.34
C ILE A 135 -3.17 -1.29 -4.51
N TYR A 136 -3.60 -1.06 -5.74
CA TYR A 136 -4.98 -0.71 -6.05
C TYR A 136 -5.82 -1.97 -6.29
N LEU A 137 -7.00 -1.99 -5.67
CA LEU A 137 -8.00 -3.03 -5.79
C LEU A 137 -9.26 -2.41 -6.39
N ALA A 138 -9.12 -1.88 -7.61
CA ALA A 138 -10.19 -1.17 -8.31
C ALA A 138 -11.36 -2.11 -8.61
N GLU A 139 -12.59 -1.59 -8.49
CA GLU A 139 -13.81 -2.35 -8.72
C GLU A 139 -14.86 -1.47 -9.45
N GLY A 140 -15.18 -1.86 -10.66
CA GLY A 140 -16.25 -1.24 -11.42
C GLY A 140 -15.91 0.07 -12.12
N GLU A 141 -16.91 0.56 -12.84
CA GLU A 141 -16.84 1.80 -13.61
C GLU A 141 -16.81 3.04 -12.69
N GLY A 142 -16.20 4.12 -13.16
CA GLY A 142 -16.15 5.40 -12.45
C GLY A 142 -15.01 5.55 -11.42
N GLN A 143 -14.17 4.52 -11.23
CA GLN A 143 -13.06 4.59 -10.28
C GLN A 143 -11.71 5.02 -10.90
N ALA A 144 -11.63 5.23 -12.20
CA ALA A 144 -10.37 5.51 -12.90
C ALA A 144 -9.59 6.72 -12.32
N ASP A 145 -10.32 7.72 -11.81
CA ASP A 145 -9.74 8.94 -11.22
C ASP A 145 -9.43 8.83 -9.71
N LEU A 146 -9.53 7.65 -9.13
CA LEU A 146 -9.29 7.45 -7.69
C LEU A 146 -7.83 7.12 -7.35
N GLY A 147 -6.90 7.31 -8.28
CA GLY A 147 -5.47 7.16 -8.03
C GLY A 147 -4.92 8.13 -6.98
N THR A 148 -3.74 7.83 -6.50
CA THR A 148 -3.02 8.68 -5.55
C THR A 148 -2.53 9.94 -6.28
N ASP A 149 -2.79 11.11 -5.72
CA ASP A 149 -2.23 12.37 -6.19
C ASP A 149 -0.76 12.49 -5.78
N ILE A 150 0.08 12.89 -6.72
CA ILE A 150 1.51 13.08 -6.59
C ILE A 150 1.80 14.56 -6.73
N TYR A 151 2.56 15.13 -5.79
CA TYR A 151 2.85 16.55 -5.72
C TYR A 151 4.35 16.82 -5.81
N ALA A 152 4.74 17.90 -6.45
CA ALA A 152 6.13 18.39 -6.49
C ALA A 152 6.53 19.06 -5.16
N ALA A 153 5.55 19.66 -4.47
CA ALA A 153 5.66 20.28 -3.14
C ALA A 153 4.25 20.40 -2.56
N PRO A 154 4.06 20.77 -1.29
CA PRO A 154 2.74 21.04 -0.72
C PRO A 154 1.95 22.00 -1.59
N GLY A 155 0.74 21.62 -1.99
CA GLY A 155 -0.12 22.41 -2.86
C GLY A 155 0.27 22.47 -4.36
N HIS A 156 1.39 21.88 -4.76
CA HIS A 156 1.83 21.84 -6.16
C HIS A 156 1.57 20.45 -6.75
N TRP A 157 0.33 20.19 -7.14
CA TRP A 157 -0.07 18.97 -7.81
C TRP A 157 0.70 18.76 -9.12
N ALA A 158 1.24 17.57 -9.32
CA ALA A 158 1.99 17.22 -10.51
C ALA A 158 1.22 16.26 -11.42
N LYS A 159 0.72 15.18 -10.84
CA LYS A 159 -0.02 14.14 -11.58
C LYS A 159 -0.79 13.24 -10.61
N ARG A 160 -1.52 12.30 -11.18
CA ARG A 160 -2.23 11.23 -10.47
C ARG A 160 -1.78 9.88 -11.02
N SER A 161 -1.57 8.91 -10.14
CA SER A 161 -1.38 7.53 -10.56
C SER A 161 -2.68 6.97 -11.14
N ALA A 162 -2.60 6.04 -12.07
CA ALA A 162 -3.78 5.33 -12.57
C ALA A 162 -4.34 4.43 -11.45
N PHE A 163 -5.67 4.47 -11.22
CA PHE A 163 -6.35 3.56 -10.31
C PHE A 163 -6.88 2.36 -11.10
N ILE A 164 -6.01 1.39 -11.31
CA ILE A 164 -6.30 0.18 -12.10
C ILE A 164 -6.16 -1.02 -11.17
N ASP A 165 -7.08 -1.99 -11.30
CA ASP A 165 -7.02 -3.22 -10.49
C ASP A 165 -5.68 -3.93 -10.66
N ASN A 166 -5.16 -4.46 -9.55
CA ASN A 166 -3.91 -5.22 -9.51
C ASN A 166 -2.68 -4.47 -10.01
N THR A 167 -2.68 -3.13 -9.85
CA THR A 167 -1.51 -2.28 -10.09
C THR A 167 -1.09 -1.58 -8.80
N ALA A 168 0.10 -1.00 -8.78
CA ALA A 168 0.57 -0.25 -7.61
C ALA A 168 1.39 0.97 -8.00
N LEU A 169 1.33 1.99 -7.14
CA LEU A 169 2.30 3.06 -7.03
C LEU A 169 3.31 2.70 -5.94
N VAL A 170 4.59 2.80 -6.25
CA VAL A 170 5.70 2.49 -5.34
C VAL A 170 6.63 3.69 -5.22
N PHE A 171 7.11 3.97 -4.02
CA PHE A 171 8.19 4.95 -3.78
C PHE A 171 8.98 4.61 -2.51
N VAL A 172 10.21 5.10 -2.46
CA VAL A 172 11.03 5.10 -1.24
C VAL A 172 10.75 6.42 -0.52
N PRO A 173 10.19 6.39 0.70
CA PRO A 173 9.84 7.60 1.43
C PRO A 173 11.03 8.53 1.66
N GLY A 174 10.79 9.82 1.44
CA GLY A 174 11.73 10.91 1.64
C GLY A 174 11.00 12.22 1.92
N ASP A 175 11.73 13.27 2.17
CA ASP A 175 11.20 14.61 2.48
C ASP A 175 10.51 15.30 1.30
N ASN A 176 10.71 14.78 0.09
CA ASN A 176 10.14 15.27 -1.15
C ASN A 176 9.06 14.35 -1.76
N THR A 177 8.72 13.22 -1.14
CA THR A 177 7.75 12.24 -1.67
C THR A 177 6.31 12.62 -1.31
N TRP A 178 5.90 13.82 -1.72
CA TRP A 178 4.58 14.38 -1.44
C TRP A 178 3.48 13.65 -2.19
N HIS A 179 2.52 13.12 -1.46
CA HIS A 179 1.37 12.40 -2.02
C HIS A 179 0.12 12.61 -1.17
N GLY A 180 -1.04 12.31 -1.74
CA GLY A 180 -2.33 12.49 -1.07
C GLY A 180 -3.50 12.01 -1.91
N LEU A 181 -4.70 12.45 -1.52
CA LEU A 181 -5.94 12.24 -2.26
C LEU A 181 -6.79 13.51 -2.14
N ALA A 182 -6.74 14.38 -3.13
CA ALA A 182 -7.56 15.59 -3.14
C ALA A 182 -9.06 15.23 -3.14
N PRO A 183 -9.92 16.06 -2.52
CA PRO A 183 -11.36 15.82 -2.48
C PRO A 183 -11.94 15.57 -3.86
N ARG A 184 -12.69 14.49 -3.98
CA ARG A 184 -13.43 14.10 -5.21
C ARG A 184 -14.48 13.05 -4.88
N PRO A 185 -15.50 12.86 -5.74
CA PRO A 185 -16.47 11.78 -5.57
C PRO A 185 -15.79 10.41 -5.56
N ILE A 186 -16.20 9.55 -4.63
CA ILE A 186 -15.72 8.16 -4.53
C ILE A 186 -16.92 7.24 -4.74
N PRO A 187 -17.20 6.81 -6.00
CA PRO A 187 -18.27 5.87 -6.25
C PRO A 187 -17.98 4.51 -5.61
N GLY A 188 -18.83 4.10 -4.70
CA GLY A 188 -18.66 2.86 -3.95
C GLY A 188 -17.56 2.97 -2.89
N ILE A 189 -16.60 2.05 -2.92
CA ILE A 189 -15.49 1.99 -1.98
C ILE A 189 -14.18 1.96 -2.77
N ARG A 190 -13.30 2.93 -2.53
CA ARG A 190 -11.93 2.92 -3.03
C ARG A 190 -11.09 2.00 -2.14
N ARG A 191 -10.77 0.81 -2.64
CA ARG A 191 -9.97 -0.17 -1.90
C ARG A 191 -8.52 -0.15 -2.35
N SER A 192 -7.62 -0.18 -1.38
CA SER A 192 -6.19 -0.38 -1.63
C SER A 192 -5.54 -1.15 -0.49
N LEU A 193 -4.49 -1.90 -0.80
CA LEU A 193 -3.61 -2.48 0.20
C LEU A 193 -2.36 -1.61 0.28
N ILE A 194 -2.16 -0.97 1.42
CA ILE A 194 -0.99 -0.11 1.68
C ILE A 194 0.07 -0.97 2.35
N MET A 195 1.11 -1.29 1.61
CA MET A 195 2.25 -2.05 2.10
C MET A 195 3.40 -1.11 2.47
N ASN A 196 3.90 -1.24 3.68
CA ASN A 196 5.10 -0.56 4.13
C ASN A 196 6.11 -1.55 4.72
N TYR A 197 7.41 -1.30 4.46
CA TYR A 197 8.45 -1.77 5.34
C TYR A 197 8.77 -0.65 6.33
N VAL A 198 8.65 -0.96 7.63
CA VAL A 198 8.85 0.01 8.72
C VAL A 198 9.99 -0.41 9.62
N THR A 199 10.68 0.56 10.21
CA THR A 199 11.78 0.29 11.14
C THR A 199 11.25 -0.19 12.50
N ARG A 200 12.16 -0.60 13.39
CA ARG A 200 11.82 -1.04 14.76
C ARG A 200 11.17 0.05 15.62
N GLU A 201 11.33 1.30 15.24
CA GLU A 201 10.73 2.47 15.91
C GLU A 201 9.24 2.64 15.62
N TRP A 202 8.65 1.82 14.73
CA TRP A 202 7.20 1.79 14.55
C TRP A 202 6.49 1.37 15.83
N ARG A 203 5.76 2.30 16.45
CA ARG A 203 5.21 2.12 17.81
C ARG A 203 4.02 1.18 17.85
N ALA A 204 3.13 1.22 16.87
CA ALA A 204 1.92 0.41 16.80
C ALA A 204 2.25 -1.02 16.31
N ARG A 205 2.91 -1.81 17.16
CA ARG A 205 3.41 -3.15 16.81
C ARG A 205 2.29 -4.13 16.45
N GLU A 206 1.09 -3.92 16.97
CA GLU A 206 -0.12 -4.71 16.69
C GLU A 206 -0.56 -4.61 15.21
N GLN A 207 -0.13 -3.58 14.48
CA GLN A 207 -0.41 -3.41 13.06
C GLN A 207 0.51 -4.23 12.15
N LEU A 208 1.55 -4.84 12.71
CA LEU A 208 2.56 -5.57 11.94
C LEU A 208 2.15 -7.03 11.75
N SER A 209 2.41 -7.57 10.56
CA SER A 209 2.17 -8.98 10.27
C SER A 209 3.06 -9.88 11.15
N TYR A 210 4.31 -9.48 11.36
CA TYR A 210 5.29 -10.20 12.15
C TYR A 210 5.99 -9.24 13.12
N PRO A 211 5.36 -8.90 14.28
CA PRO A 211 5.85 -7.83 15.16
C PRO A 211 7.22 -8.10 15.80
N THR A 212 7.65 -9.36 15.86
CA THR A 212 8.93 -9.77 16.48
C THR A 212 9.97 -10.23 15.47
N THR A 213 9.62 -10.38 14.18
CA THR A 213 10.48 -10.98 13.17
C THR A 213 10.71 -9.99 12.03
N PRO A 214 11.88 -9.34 11.96
CA PRO A 214 12.22 -8.48 10.83
C PRO A 214 12.36 -9.29 9.53
N VAL A 215 12.32 -8.62 8.39
CA VAL A 215 12.64 -9.25 7.12
C VAL A 215 14.12 -9.57 7.03
N LEU A 216 14.44 -10.59 6.25
CA LEU A 216 15.82 -10.93 5.87
C LEU A 216 16.12 -10.28 4.52
N ALA A 217 16.94 -9.22 4.53
CA ALA A 217 17.35 -8.46 3.35
C ALA A 217 18.83 -8.70 3.04
#